data_df52bee3fab35b8ca81ced5cf993838a
#
_entry.id   df52bee3fab35b8ca81ced5cf993838a
#
_cell.length_a   1.000
_cell.length_b   1.000
_cell.length_c   1.000
_cell.angle_alpha   90.00
_cell.angle_beta   90.00
_cell.angle_gamma   90.00
#
_symmetry.space_group_name_H-M   'P 1'
#
loop_
_entity.id
_entity.type
_entity.pdbx_description
1 polymer ?
#
loop_
_entity_poly.entity_id
_entity_poly.type
_entity_poly.pdbx_seq_one_letter_code
_entity_poly.pdbx_strand_id
1 'polypeptide(L)'
;MRTTRRTFVRASLATAAAALLPTSPHAQEGSPTRRLIPSTREAMPIVGLGTWITFNVGGDPVLRDECAGVMAAFFEAGGRMIDSSPMYGSSQPVIGYGLQKLGRPNTLFSAEKVWTSSATAGPTQIEQSRRFWGVPKFDLVQVHNLLAWKAHLQTLFEMKAAGAVRYVGITTSEGRRHDLLEQIMRKEPIDFVQFSYNVVDREAEKRLLPLASERGIAVIVNRPFRQGALTQRLKDEPLPEWAAELGVSSWAQLILKFILSHPAVTVAIPATTRVDHVRENLSAAAGPVPDRAMRERISAYVQAL
;
A
#
# COMPACT_ATOMS: atom_id res chain seq x y z
N MET A 1 30.69 -75.98 45.92
CA MET A 1 30.16 -75.56 47.24
C MET A 1 30.14 -74.06 47.32
N ARG A 2 28.91 -73.50 47.44
CA ARG A 2 28.48 -72.38 48.30
C ARG A 2 29.39 -71.12 48.29
N THR A 3 28.98 -69.90 48.16
CA THR A 3 27.69 -69.22 48.43
C THR A 3 27.74 -67.78 47.87
N THR A 4 26.63 -67.32 47.44
CA THR A 4 26.23 -65.98 47.15
C THR A 4 26.59 -64.91 48.16
N ARG A 5 26.97 -63.73 47.77
CA ARG A 5 26.56 -62.44 48.42
C ARG A 5 26.29 -61.34 47.41
N ARG A 6 25.03 -60.91 47.35
CA ARG A 6 24.55 -59.70 46.70
C ARG A 6 25.08 -58.48 47.44
N THR A 7 25.68 -57.57 46.69
CA THR A 7 25.95 -56.23 47.20
C THR A 7 25.05 -55.24 46.45
N PHE A 8 24.12 -54.60 47.15
CA PHE A 8 23.25 -53.55 46.70
C PHE A 8 24.07 -52.29 46.55
N VAL A 9 24.17 -51.75 45.31
CA VAL A 9 24.64 -50.37 45.05
C VAL A 9 23.41 -49.47 44.96
N ARG A 10 23.27 -48.59 45.94
CA ARG A 10 22.28 -47.46 45.87
C ARG A 10 22.80 -46.44 44.92
N ALA A 11 22.13 -46.26 43.75
CA ALA A 11 22.32 -45.14 42.85
C ALA A 11 21.47 -43.99 43.38
N SER A 12 22.14 -42.93 43.81
CA SER A 12 21.49 -41.66 44.14
C SER A 12 21.19 -40.92 42.86
N LEU A 13 19.92 -40.77 42.50
CA LEU A 13 19.47 -39.83 41.42
C LEU A 13 19.60 -38.41 41.96
N ALA A 14 20.55 -37.67 41.40
CA ALA A 14 20.59 -36.22 41.53
C ALA A 14 19.66 -35.62 40.48
N THR A 15 18.49 -35.12 40.88
CA THR A 15 17.57 -34.37 40.05
C THR A 15 18.13 -32.97 39.86
N ALA A 16 18.70 -32.69 38.68
CA ALA A 16 19.04 -31.34 38.28
C ALA A 16 17.76 -30.60 37.85
N ALA A 17 17.25 -29.72 38.69
CA ALA A 17 16.20 -28.78 38.35
C ALA A 17 16.79 -27.72 37.40
N ALA A 18 16.58 -27.87 36.11
CA ALA A 18 16.84 -26.81 35.14
C ALA A 18 15.81 -25.70 35.35
N ALA A 19 16.25 -24.59 35.93
CA ALA A 19 15.46 -23.36 36.01
C ALA A 19 15.20 -22.87 34.58
N LEU A 20 13.97 -23.04 34.08
CA LEU A 20 13.46 -22.40 32.89
C LEU A 20 13.34 -20.90 33.21
N LEU A 21 14.34 -20.12 32.81
CA LEU A 21 14.22 -18.66 32.73
C LEU A 21 13.11 -18.35 31.73
N PRO A 22 12.13 -17.47 32.07
CA PRO A 22 11.16 -17.04 31.10
C PRO A 22 11.92 -16.27 29.99
N THR A 23 11.97 -16.85 28.79
CA THR A 23 12.36 -16.11 27.59
C THR A 23 11.31 -15.03 27.40
N SER A 24 11.71 -13.76 27.58
CA SER A 24 10.89 -12.61 27.20
C SER A 24 10.42 -12.85 25.78
N PRO A 25 9.11 -12.73 25.48
CA PRO A 25 8.67 -12.79 24.11
C PRO A 25 9.34 -11.61 23.39
N HIS A 26 10.30 -11.91 22.52
CA HIS A 26 10.66 -10.97 21.46
C HIS A 26 9.34 -10.67 20.77
N ALA A 27 8.88 -9.43 20.84
CA ALA A 27 7.78 -8.95 20.02
C ALA A 27 8.19 -9.31 18.59
N GLN A 28 7.56 -10.33 18.02
CA GLN A 28 7.61 -10.59 16.59
C GLN A 28 7.19 -9.28 15.95
N GLU A 29 8.09 -8.63 15.23
CA GLU A 29 7.73 -7.52 14.36
C GLU A 29 6.62 -8.04 13.47
N GLY A 30 5.38 -7.65 13.79
CA GLY A 30 4.18 -8.24 13.22
C GLY A 30 4.20 -7.98 11.72
N SER A 31 3.96 -9.01 10.92
CA SER A 31 3.74 -8.86 9.48
C SER A 31 2.76 -7.72 9.24
N PRO A 32 2.99 -6.86 8.24
CA PRO A 32 2.15 -5.69 8.00
C PRO A 32 0.68 -6.12 7.84
N THR A 33 -0.21 -5.35 8.45
CA THR A 33 -1.67 -5.57 8.34
C THR A 33 -2.05 -5.71 6.87
N ARG A 34 -2.92 -6.67 6.57
CA ARG A 34 -3.38 -6.95 5.21
C ARG A 34 -4.89 -6.80 5.12
N ARG A 35 -5.37 -6.42 3.94
CA ARG A 35 -6.79 -6.45 3.57
C ARG A 35 -7.00 -7.27 2.31
N LEU A 36 -8.17 -7.85 2.20
CA LEU A 36 -8.50 -8.69 1.06
C LEU A 36 -9.00 -7.81 -0.10
N ILE A 37 -8.51 -8.06 -1.31
CA ILE A 37 -9.13 -7.57 -2.53
C ILE A 37 -10.48 -8.28 -2.65
N PRO A 38 -11.63 -7.55 -2.66
CA PRO A 38 -12.94 -8.20 -2.55
C PRO A 38 -13.23 -9.22 -3.65
N SER A 39 -12.85 -8.92 -4.92
CA SER A 39 -13.15 -9.77 -6.08
C SER A 39 -12.42 -11.13 -6.08
N THR A 40 -11.27 -11.25 -5.44
CA THR A 40 -10.43 -12.47 -5.48
C THR A 40 -10.05 -13.03 -4.12
N ARG A 41 -10.27 -12.26 -3.05
CA ARG A 41 -9.81 -12.58 -1.69
C ARG A 41 -8.29 -12.62 -1.54
N GLU A 42 -7.54 -12.10 -2.51
CA GLU A 42 -6.08 -11.94 -2.38
C GLU A 42 -5.74 -10.96 -1.26
N ALA A 43 -4.80 -11.34 -0.38
CA ALA A 43 -4.38 -10.49 0.74
C ALA A 43 -3.35 -9.44 0.29
N MET A 44 -3.68 -8.15 0.46
CA MET A 44 -2.86 -7.00 0.10
C MET A 44 -2.38 -6.27 1.36
N PRO A 45 -1.07 -5.98 1.53
CA PRO A 45 -0.60 -5.05 2.54
C PRO A 45 -1.28 -3.69 2.38
N ILE A 46 -1.71 -3.09 3.51
CA ILE A 46 -2.53 -1.88 3.48
C ILE A 46 -1.77 -0.59 3.13
N VAL A 47 -0.43 -0.64 3.03
CA VAL A 47 0.43 0.46 2.55
C VAL A 47 1.15 0.01 1.30
N GLY A 48 0.96 0.76 0.22
CA GLY A 48 1.67 0.65 -1.05
C GLY A 48 2.66 1.80 -1.24
N LEU A 49 3.27 1.88 -2.42
CA LEU A 49 4.23 2.92 -2.82
C LEU A 49 3.71 3.66 -4.05
N GLY A 50 3.39 4.96 -3.88
CA GLY A 50 3.14 5.88 -4.98
C GLY A 50 4.45 6.42 -5.57
N THR A 51 4.43 6.79 -6.85
CA THR A 51 5.65 7.22 -7.56
C THR A 51 5.55 8.57 -8.26
N TRP A 52 4.40 9.24 -8.18
CA TRP A 52 4.22 10.55 -8.81
C TRP A 52 5.20 11.58 -8.23
N ILE A 53 5.88 12.32 -9.10
CA ILE A 53 6.95 13.28 -8.82
C ILE A 53 8.22 12.60 -8.25
N THR A 54 8.08 11.73 -7.25
CA THR A 54 9.21 11.16 -6.49
C THR A 54 10.12 10.26 -7.33
N PHE A 55 9.59 9.61 -8.36
CA PHE A 55 10.35 8.77 -9.29
C PHE A 55 10.56 9.44 -10.67
N ASN A 56 10.23 10.71 -10.82
CA ASN A 56 10.49 11.46 -12.05
C ASN A 56 11.91 12.06 -12.04
N VAL A 57 12.92 11.21 -11.98
CA VAL A 57 14.34 11.58 -11.82
C VAL A 57 15.16 11.49 -13.12
N GLY A 58 14.48 11.21 -14.25
CA GLY A 58 15.14 11.14 -15.56
C GLY A 58 16.14 9.98 -15.68
N GLY A 59 17.30 10.30 -16.27
CA GLY A 59 18.40 9.34 -16.49
C GLY A 59 19.52 9.41 -15.46
N ASP A 60 19.42 10.24 -14.44
CA ASP A 60 20.43 10.43 -13.42
C ASP A 60 20.70 9.12 -12.65
N PRO A 61 21.93 8.56 -12.69
CA PRO A 61 22.23 7.26 -12.09
C PRO A 61 22.17 7.29 -10.56
N VAL A 62 22.52 8.40 -9.91
CA VAL A 62 22.49 8.54 -8.46
C VAL A 62 21.04 8.55 -7.98
N LEU A 63 20.20 9.39 -8.58
CA LEU A 63 18.79 9.47 -8.21
C LEU A 63 18.01 8.19 -8.52
N ARG A 64 18.37 7.47 -9.60
CA ARG A 64 17.80 6.14 -9.88
C ARG A 64 18.20 5.11 -8.83
N ASP A 65 19.44 5.17 -8.34
CA ASP A 65 19.91 4.31 -7.27
C ASP A 65 19.21 4.61 -5.94
N GLU A 66 18.96 5.88 -5.64
CA GLU A 66 18.15 6.28 -4.49
C GLU A 66 16.71 5.73 -4.60
N CYS A 67 16.06 5.86 -5.76
CA CYS A 67 14.75 5.25 -6.01
C CYS A 67 14.77 3.72 -5.84
N ALA A 68 15.81 3.04 -6.32
CA ALA A 68 15.99 1.60 -6.12
C ALA A 68 16.16 1.25 -4.64
N GLY A 69 16.87 2.07 -3.86
CA GLY A 69 16.97 1.94 -2.40
C GLY A 69 15.62 2.08 -1.68
N VAL A 70 14.79 3.03 -2.12
CA VAL A 70 13.41 3.19 -1.64
C VAL A 70 12.58 1.94 -1.92
N MET A 71 12.68 1.38 -3.15
CA MET A 71 11.98 0.14 -3.52
C MET A 71 12.49 -1.07 -2.71
N ALA A 72 13.81 -1.18 -2.47
CA ALA A 72 14.38 -2.23 -1.65
C ALA A 72 13.78 -2.21 -0.23
N ALA A 73 13.84 -1.07 0.44
CA ALA A 73 13.29 -0.90 1.79
C ALA A 73 11.76 -1.17 1.82
N PHE A 74 11.05 -0.82 0.75
CA PHE A 74 9.62 -1.10 0.62
C PHE A 74 9.32 -2.60 0.59
N PHE A 75 10.04 -3.38 -0.23
CA PHE A 75 9.85 -4.83 -0.31
C PHE A 75 10.36 -5.55 0.95
N GLU A 76 11.49 -5.13 1.53
CA GLU A 76 12.03 -5.65 2.80
C GLU A 76 11.03 -5.51 3.95
N ALA A 77 10.32 -4.38 4.01
CA ALA A 77 9.27 -4.14 5.00
C ALA A 77 7.92 -4.81 4.67
N GLY A 78 7.87 -5.68 3.65
CA GLY A 78 6.69 -6.46 3.27
C GLY A 78 5.68 -5.74 2.38
N GLY A 79 6.04 -4.59 1.82
CA GLY A 79 5.25 -3.89 0.81
C GLY A 79 5.14 -4.70 -0.48
N ARG A 80 4.06 -4.48 -1.25
CA ARG A 80 3.83 -5.20 -2.51
C ARG A 80 3.41 -4.29 -3.66
N MET A 81 2.43 -3.41 -3.45
CA MET A 81 1.87 -2.57 -4.51
C MET A 81 2.75 -1.37 -4.79
N ILE A 82 3.24 -1.25 -6.02
CA ILE A 82 3.82 -0.01 -6.57
C ILE A 82 2.85 0.54 -7.61
N ASP A 83 2.48 1.82 -7.46
CA ASP A 83 1.53 2.51 -8.34
C ASP A 83 2.25 3.58 -9.18
N SER A 84 2.07 3.53 -10.50
CA SER A 84 2.63 4.53 -11.44
C SER A 84 1.64 4.90 -12.55
N SER A 85 2.10 5.71 -13.51
CA SER A 85 1.32 6.16 -14.66
C SER A 85 2.22 6.69 -15.78
N PRO A 86 1.80 6.57 -17.06
CA PRO A 86 2.46 7.25 -18.17
C PRO A 86 2.55 8.79 -18.00
N MET A 87 1.68 9.37 -17.16
CA MET A 87 1.69 10.79 -16.83
C MET A 87 2.86 11.21 -15.93
N TYR A 88 3.56 10.27 -15.29
CA TYR A 88 4.52 10.55 -14.22
C TYR A 88 5.96 10.73 -14.73
N GLY A 89 6.12 11.25 -15.96
CA GLY A 89 7.42 11.52 -16.56
C GLY A 89 8.27 10.25 -16.69
N SER A 90 9.45 10.23 -16.08
CA SER A 90 10.38 9.09 -16.11
C SER A 90 10.10 7.99 -15.08
N SER A 91 9.00 8.07 -14.33
CA SER A 91 8.72 7.13 -13.23
C SER A 91 8.75 5.65 -13.68
N GLN A 92 8.14 5.34 -14.82
CA GLN A 92 8.06 3.97 -15.33
C GLN A 92 9.44 3.34 -15.63
N PRO A 93 10.32 3.96 -16.43
CA PRO A 93 11.68 3.42 -16.64
C PRO A 93 12.53 3.42 -15.36
N VAL A 94 12.29 4.32 -14.41
CA VAL A 94 12.99 4.32 -13.11
C VAL A 94 12.54 3.12 -12.27
N ILE A 95 11.25 2.79 -12.25
CA ILE A 95 10.76 1.56 -11.62
C ILE A 95 11.39 0.33 -12.27
N GLY A 96 11.42 0.26 -13.62
CA GLY A 96 12.04 -0.84 -14.35
C GLY A 96 13.51 -1.04 -14.01
N TYR A 97 14.25 0.06 -13.88
CA TYR A 97 15.65 0.05 -13.42
C TYR A 97 15.74 -0.54 -12.00
N GLY A 98 14.93 -0.06 -11.05
CA GLY A 98 14.91 -0.55 -9.68
C GLY A 98 14.54 -2.04 -9.60
N LEU A 99 13.50 -2.47 -10.32
CA LEU A 99 13.09 -3.88 -10.37
C LEU A 99 14.20 -4.78 -10.92
N GLN A 100 14.91 -4.36 -11.96
CA GLN A 100 16.06 -5.09 -12.51
C GLN A 100 17.18 -5.22 -11.49
N LYS A 101 17.53 -4.11 -10.83
CA LYS A 101 18.59 -4.06 -9.81
C LYS A 101 18.28 -4.94 -8.59
N LEU A 102 17.01 -5.07 -8.23
CA LEU A 102 16.52 -5.88 -7.11
C LEU A 102 16.21 -7.34 -7.49
N GLY A 103 16.56 -7.79 -8.69
CA GLY A 103 16.30 -9.16 -9.13
C GLY A 103 14.82 -9.48 -9.37
N ARG A 104 13.98 -8.46 -9.62
CA ARG A 104 12.54 -8.59 -9.89
C ARG A 104 11.79 -9.35 -8.79
N PRO A 105 11.53 -8.73 -7.64
CA PRO A 105 10.84 -9.39 -6.52
C PRO A 105 9.52 -10.02 -6.96
N ASN A 106 9.33 -11.30 -6.66
CA ASN A 106 8.11 -12.04 -6.99
C ASN A 106 6.89 -11.61 -6.18
N THR A 107 7.08 -10.79 -5.15
CA THR A 107 6.04 -10.20 -4.32
C THR A 107 5.43 -8.94 -4.93
N LEU A 108 6.00 -8.39 -6.01
CA LEU A 108 5.51 -7.19 -6.66
C LEU A 108 4.03 -7.33 -7.06
N PHE A 109 3.22 -6.35 -6.69
CA PHE A 109 1.92 -6.07 -7.27
C PHE A 109 2.02 -4.78 -8.09
N SER A 110 2.04 -4.90 -9.40
CA SER A 110 2.24 -3.80 -10.33
C SER A 110 0.91 -3.12 -10.66
N ALA A 111 0.74 -1.86 -10.22
CA ALA A 111 -0.42 -1.04 -10.52
C ALA A 111 -0.05 0.08 -11.49
N GLU A 112 -0.62 0.03 -12.68
CA GLU A 112 -0.35 0.96 -13.76
C GLU A 112 -1.64 1.63 -14.24
N LYS A 113 -1.52 2.63 -15.13
CA LYS A 113 -2.65 3.36 -15.67
C LYS A 113 -2.57 3.49 -17.18
N VAL A 114 -3.72 3.61 -17.82
CA VAL A 114 -3.83 4.13 -19.19
C VAL A 114 -4.18 5.60 -19.12
N TRP A 115 -3.38 6.44 -19.79
CA TRP A 115 -3.53 7.90 -19.78
C TRP A 115 -3.41 8.47 -21.20
N THR A 116 -4.49 8.41 -21.93
CA THR A 116 -4.63 8.99 -23.27
C THR A 116 -6.09 9.32 -23.54
N SER A 117 -6.34 10.40 -24.29
CA SER A 117 -7.66 10.74 -24.78
C SER A 117 -8.06 9.99 -26.05
N SER A 118 -7.09 9.34 -26.71
CA SER A 118 -7.36 8.49 -27.88
C SER A 118 -7.98 7.18 -27.46
N ALA A 119 -9.18 6.90 -27.94
CA ALA A 119 -9.91 5.67 -27.65
C ALA A 119 -9.17 4.38 -28.09
N THR A 120 -8.25 4.49 -29.05
CA THR A 120 -7.56 3.34 -29.66
C THR A 120 -6.09 3.19 -29.25
N ALA A 121 -5.48 4.22 -28.65
CA ALA A 121 -4.07 4.20 -28.28
C ALA A 121 -3.76 3.48 -26.95
N GLY A 122 -4.80 3.11 -26.18
CA GLY A 122 -4.65 2.46 -24.87
C GLY A 122 -3.77 1.21 -24.88
N PRO A 123 -4.02 0.19 -25.72
CA PRO A 123 -3.22 -1.02 -25.77
C PRO A 123 -1.74 -0.76 -26.04
N THR A 124 -1.42 0.14 -26.99
CA THR A 124 -0.03 0.50 -27.32
C THR A 124 0.66 1.18 -26.13
N GLN A 125 -0.03 2.06 -25.42
CA GLN A 125 0.52 2.75 -24.25
C GLN A 125 0.75 1.76 -23.09
N ILE A 126 -0.17 0.83 -22.84
CA ILE A 126 -0.03 -0.21 -21.81
C ILE A 126 1.17 -1.13 -22.13
N GLU A 127 1.31 -1.52 -23.38
CA GLU A 127 2.46 -2.35 -23.83
C GLU A 127 3.79 -1.61 -23.66
N GLN A 128 3.84 -0.31 -23.98
CA GLN A 128 5.01 0.51 -23.75
C GLN A 128 5.35 0.60 -22.24
N SER A 129 4.35 0.84 -21.40
CA SER A 129 4.51 0.85 -19.94
C SER A 129 5.04 -0.49 -19.43
N ARG A 130 4.51 -1.62 -19.93
CA ARG A 130 4.96 -2.96 -19.58
C ARG A 130 6.45 -3.18 -19.90
N ARG A 131 6.91 -2.68 -21.06
CA ARG A 131 8.33 -2.72 -21.45
C ARG A 131 9.19 -1.87 -20.53
N PHE A 132 8.74 -0.67 -20.16
CA PHE A 132 9.46 0.20 -19.22
C PHE A 132 9.64 -0.46 -17.86
N TRP A 133 8.61 -1.10 -17.31
CA TRP A 133 8.69 -1.84 -16.05
C TRP A 133 9.46 -3.17 -16.17
N GLY A 134 9.58 -3.73 -17.36
CA GLY A 134 10.18 -5.04 -17.59
C GLY A 134 9.40 -6.19 -16.96
N VAL A 135 8.08 -6.07 -16.84
CA VAL A 135 7.19 -7.09 -16.28
C VAL A 135 6.48 -7.89 -17.38
N PRO A 136 6.12 -9.17 -17.14
CA PRO A 136 5.42 -9.97 -18.14
C PRO A 136 3.99 -9.48 -18.38
N LYS A 137 3.31 -9.00 -17.34
CA LYS A 137 1.99 -8.36 -17.37
C LYS A 137 1.81 -7.47 -16.13
N PHE A 138 0.85 -6.57 -16.17
CA PHE A 138 0.44 -5.81 -14.98
C PHE A 138 -0.57 -6.60 -14.14
N ASP A 139 -0.50 -6.40 -12.82
CA ASP A 139 -1.55 -6.88 -11.93
C ASP A 139 -2.80 -6.03 -12.08
N LEU A 140 -2.68 -4.70 -12.03
CA LEU A 140 -3.78 -3.76 -12.14
C LEU A 140 -3.49 -2.72 -13.22
N VAL A 141 -4.48 -2.47 -14.10
CA VAL A 141 -4.46 -1.30 -14.98
C VAL A 141 -5.71 -0.47 -14.73
N GLN A 142 -5.54 0.85 -14.55
CA GLN A 142 -6.59 1.78 -14.22
C GLN A 142 -6.75 2.85 -15.30
N VAL A 143 -8.00 3.25 -15.61
CA VAL A 143 -8.24 4.42 -16.46
C VAL A 143 -7.93 5.69 -15.70
N HIS A 144 -6.87 6.40 -16.09
CA HIS A 144 -6.36 7.58 -15.39
C HIS A 144 -7.22 8.82 -15.67
N ASN A 145 -7.68 9.46 -14.60
CA ASN A 145 -8.50 10.67 -14.66
C ASN A 145 -9.76 10.51 -15.54
N LEU A 146 -10.25 9.29 -15.71
CA LEU A 146 -11.42 8.93 -16.51
C LEU A 146 -11.34 9.42 -17.98
N LEU A 147 -10.11 9.56 -18.53
CA LEU A 147 -9.93 9.93 -19.95
C LEU A 147 -10.43 8.79 -20.84
N ALA A 148 -11.27 9.12 -21.82
CA ALA A 148 -11.88 8.16 -22.77
C ALA A 148 -12.35 6.85 -22.08
N TRP A 149 -12.88 6.95 -20.85
CA TRP A 149 -13.08 5.83 -19.94
C TRP A 149 -13.89 4.67 -20.52
N LYS A 150 -14.93 4.97 -21.33
CA LYS A 150 -15.77 3.93 -21.93
C LYS A 150 -14.96 2.99 -22.82
N ALA A 151 -14.16 3.55 -23.74
CA ALA A 151 -13.34 2.79 -24.66
C ALA A 151 -12.22 2.04 -23.90
N HIS A 152 -11.56 2.71 -22.95
CA HIS A 152 -10.47 2.08 -22.19
C HIS A 152 -10.99 0.98 -21.26
N LEU A 153 -12.13 1.15 -20.59
CA LEU A 153 -12.69 0.08 -19.76
C LEU A 153 -13.06 -1.15 -20.60
N GLN A 154 -13.70 -0.95 -21.76
CA GLN A 154 -13.97 -2.07 -22.68
C GLN A 154 -12.69 -2.82 -23.04
N THR A 155 -11.65 -2.11 -23.48
CA THR A 155 -10.34 -2.68 -23.78
C THR A 155 -9.73 -3.44 -22.59
N LEU A 156 -9.78 -2.83 -21.38
CA LEU A 156 -9.21 -3.44 -20.17
C LEU A 156 -9.98 -4.71 -19.75
N PHE A 157 -11.30 -4.76 -19.92
CA PHE A 157 -12.09 -5.97 -19.66
C PHE A 157 -11.74 -7.08 -20.64
N GLU A 158 -11.53 -6.76 -21.93
CA GLU A 158 -11.06 -7.72 -22.93
C GLU A 158 -9.65 -8.23 -22.57
N MET A 159 -8.73 -7.35 -22.17
CA MET A 159 -7.39 -7.73 -21.71
C MET A 159 -7.44 -8.60 -20.44
N LYS A 160 -8.36 -8.32 -19.51
CA LYS A 160 -8.57 -9.14 -18.31
C LYS A 160 -9.09 -10.53 -18.68
N ALA A 161 -10.08 -10.61 -19.57
CA ALA A 161 -10.61 -11.89 -20.07
C ALA A 161 -9.54 -12.74 -20.77
N ALA A 162 -8.61 -12.10 -21.49
CA ALA A 162 -7.46 -12.74 -22.12
C ALA A 162 -6.30 -13.07 -21.15
N GLY A 163 -6.40 -12.70 -19.86
CA GLY A 163 -5.35 -12.91 -18.87
C GLY A 163 -4.13 -11.99 -19.01
N ALA A 164 -4.21 -10.95 -19.85
CA ALA A 164 -3.15 -9.96 -20.08
C ALA A 164 -3.02 -8.96 -18.91
N VAL A 165 -4.10 -8.73 -18.16
CA VAL A 165 -4.11 -8.02 -16.87
C VAL A 165 -4.93 -8.82 -15.86
N ARG A 166 -4.66 -8.64 -14.54
CA ARG A 166 -5.40 -9.39 -13.51
C ARG A 166 -6.61 -8.61 -13.00
N TYR A 167 -6.46 -7.31 -12.82
CA TYR A 167 -7.47 -6.42 -12.26
C TYR A 167 -7.64 -5.18 -13.13
N VAL A 168 -8.86 -4.66 -13.14
CA VAL A 168 -9.23 -3.44 -13.86
C VAL A 168 -9.76 -2.41 -12.87
N GLY A 169 -9.36 -1.15 -13.07
CA GLY A 169 -9.79 -0.06 -12.20
C GLY A 169 -9.95 1.28 -12.92
N ILE A 170 -10.37 2.26 -12.12
CA ILE A 170 -10.50 3.66 -12.54
C ILE A 170 -9.90 4.57 -11.47
N THR A 171 -9.42 5.76 -11.86
CA THR A 171 -8.83 6.68 -10.89
C THR A 171 -9.14 8.14 -11.18
N THR A 172 -9.28 8.90 -10.08
CA THR A 172 -9.28 10.37 -10.07
C THR A 172 -8.39 10.87 -8.93
N SER A 173 -8.21 12.18 -8.86
CA SER A 173 -7.50 12.83 -7.76
C SER A 173 -8.12 14.18 -7.41
N GLU A 174 -7.80 14.72 -6.22
CA GLU A 174 -8.18 16.07 -5.79
C GLU A 174 -9.70 16.31 -5.70
N GLY A 175 -10.48 15.27 -5.39
CA GLY A 175 -11.95 15.38 -5.31
C GLY A 175 -12.64 15.61 -6.66
N ARG A 176 -11.89 15.54 -7.76
CA ARG A 176 -12.44 15.81 -9.10
C ARG A 176 -13.27 14.65 -9.62
N ARG A 177 -14.36 14.97 -10.34
CA ARG A 177 -15.20 14.00 -11.05
C ARG A 177 -15.81 12.91 -10.17
N HIS A 178 -16.06 13.17 -8.89
CA HIS A 178 -16.64 12.18 -7.98
C HIS A 178 -18.00 11.67 -8.47
N ASP A 179 -18.85 12.53 -9.07
CA ASP A 179 -20.15 12.10 -9.60
C ASP A 179 -20.00 11.11 -10.76
N LEU A 180 -19.05 11.36 -11.68
CA LEU A 180 -18.78 10.42 -12.76
C LEU A 180 -18.13 9.13 -12.24
N LEU A 181 -17.21 9.25 -11.28
CA LEU A 181 -16.57 8.10 -10.64
C LEU A 181 -17.64 7.19 -10.00
N GLU A 182 -18.58 7.78 -9.25
CA GLU A 182 -19.70 7.06 -8.64
C GLU A 182 -20.59 6.38 -9.69
N GLN A 183 -20.92 7.08 -10.79
CA GLN A 183 -21.72 6.49 -11.87
C GLN A 183 -21.05 5.25 -12.47
N ILE A 184 -19.72 5.30 -12.69
CA ILE A 184 -18.98 4.16 -13.23
C ILE A 184 -18.94 3.03 -12.19
N MET A 185 -18.62 3.31 -10.92
CA MET A 185 -18.61 2.33 -9.85
C MET A 185 -19.95 1.59 -9.69
N ARG A 186 -21.08 2.27 -9.96
CA ARG A 186 -22.41 1.63 -9.91
C ARG A 186 -22.70 0.69 -11.06
N LYS A 187 -22.14 0.95 -12.24
CA LYS A 187 -22.51 0.28 -13.49
C LYS A 187 -21.48 -0.76 -13.95
N GLU A 188 -20.21 -0.46 -13.81
CA GLU A 188 -19.14 -1.24 -14.41
C GLU A 188 -18.56 -2.27 -13.41
N PRO A 189 -18.16 -3.47 -13.87
CA PRO A 189 -17.62 -4.53 -13.03
C PRO A 189 -16.11 -4.34 -12.78
N ILE A 190 -15.73 -3.18 -12.26
CA ILE A 190 -14.34 -2.86 -11.92
C ILE A 190 -13.91 -3.51 -10.61
N ASP A 191 -12.62 -3.86 -10.50
CA ASP A 191 -12.05 -4.46 -9.29
C ASP A 191 -11.52 -3.40 -8.31
N PHE A 192 -11.03 -2.27 -8.86
CA PHE A 192 -10.39 -1.22 -8.08
C PHE A 192 -10.91 0.17 -8.44
N VAL A 193 -10.95 1.02 -7.42
CA VAL A 193 -11.14 2.46 -7.59
C VAL A 193 -10.06 3.20 -6.83
N GLN A 194 -9.49 4.26 -7.42
CA GLN A 194 -8.49 5.09 -6.77
C GLN A 194 -8.96 6.54 -6.72
N PHE A 195 -8.89 7.16 -5.54
CA PHE A 195 -9.24 8.57 -5.31
C PHE A 195 -8.51 9.15 -4.11
N SER A 196 -8.53 10.49 -4.00
CA SER A 196 -7.94 11.19 -2.87
C SER A 196 -8.84 11.08 -1.63
N TYR A 197 -8.21 10.70 -0.52
CA TYR A 197 -8.82 10.65 0.79
C TYR A 197 -7.74 10.83 1.85
N ASN A 198 -7.97 11.74 2.80
CA ASN A 198 -7.08 11.98 3.93
C ASN A 198 -7.83 12.66 5.07
N VAL A 199 -7.11 13.04 6.12
CA VAL A 199 -7.67 13.62 7.35
C VAL A 199 -8.44 14.94 7.13
N VAL A 200 -8.19 15.65 6.02
CA VAL A 200 -8.88 16.90 5.65
C VAL A 200 -9.78 16.76 4.42
N ASP A 201 -9.39 15.93 3.44
CA ASP A 201 -10.17 15.66 2.23
C ASP A 201 -11.06 14.44 2.45
N ARG A 202 -12.21 14.63 3.10
CA ARG A 202 -13.10 13.55 3.57
C ARG A 202 -14.36 13.34 2.70
N GLU A 203 -14.48 14.03 1.59
CA GLU A 203 -15.68 13.97 0.73
C GLU A 203 -16.04 12.54 0.30
N ALA A 204 -15.04 11.70 0.07
CA ALA A 204 -15.24 10.30 -0.30
C ALA A 204 -16.02 9.47 0.75
N GLU A 205 -16.01 9.88 2.03
CA GLU A 205 -16.76 9.19 3.10
C GLU A 205 -18.28 9.25 2.90
N LYS A 206 -18.78 10.27 2.20
CA LYS A 206 -20.21 10.47 2.01
C LYS A 206 -20.84 9.45 1.06
N ARG A 207 -20.13 9.12 -0.04
CA ARG A 207 -20.68 8.28 -1.12
C ARG A 207 -19.73 7.22 -1.65
N LEU A 208 -18.46 7.56 -1.96
CA LEU A 208 -17.57 6.66 -2.69
C LEU A 208 -17.09 5.48 -1.83
N LEU A 209 -16.70 5.71 -0.59
CA LEU A 209 -16.26 4.65 0.32
C LEU A 209 -17.41 3.68 0.68
N PRO A 210 -18.63 4.15 1.02
CA PRO A 210 -19.79 3.25 1.20
C PRO A 210 -20.10 2.44 -0.04
N LEU A 211 -20.12 3.09 -1.23
CA LEU A 211 -20.40 2.41 -2.50
C LEU A 211 -19.34 1.36 -2.86
N ALA A 212 -18.07 1.64 -2.60
CA ALA A 212 -17.01 0.67 -2.81
C ALA A 212 -17.22 -0.60 -1.96
N SER A 213 -17.60 -0.43 -0.69
CA SER A 213 -17.94 -1.56 0.20
C SER A 213 -19.15 -2.34 -0.30
N GLU A 214 -20.23 -1.65 -0.69
CA GLU A 214 -21.45 -2.24 -1.24
C GLU A 214 -21.19 -3.07 -2.49
N ARG A 215 -20.37 -2.54 -3.40
CA ARG A 215 -20.08 -3.14 -4.69
C ARG A 215 -18.92 -4.14 -4.66
N GLY A 216 -18.24 -4.31 -3.52
CA GLY A 216 -17.07 -5.17 -3.43
C GLY A 216 -15.89 -4.69 -4.28
N ILE A 217 -15.68 -3.37 -4.34
CA ILE A 217 -14.59 -2.73 -5.09
C ILE A 217 -13.45 -2.39 -4.13
N ALA A 218 -12.22 -2.79 -4.44
CA ALA A 218 -11.04 -2.44 -3.67
C ALA A 218 -10.71 -0.94 -3.82
N VAL A 219 -10.34 -0.28 -2.72
CA VAL A 219 -10.06 1.16 -2.70
C VAL A 219 -8.57 1.42 -2.53
N ILE A 220 -7.99 2.15 -3.49
CA ILE A 220 -6.65 2.72 -3.39
C ILE A 220 -6.80 4.21 -3.02
N VAL A 221 -6.14 4.62 -1.93
CA VAL A 221 -6.11 6.03 -1.53
C VAL A 221 -4.84 6.69 -2.03
N ASN A 222 -4.99 7.66 -2.93
CA ASN A 222 -3.90 8.54 -3.34
C ASN A 222 -3.88 9.83 -2.53
N ARG A 223 -2.78 10.61 -2.62
CA ARG A 223 -2.56 11.91 -1.95
C ARG A 223 -2.81 11.88 -0.43
N PRO A 224 -2.34 10.86 0.30
CA PRO A 224 -2.57 10.78 1.75
C PRO A 224 -2.07 12.00 2.50
N PHE A 225 -1.00 12.65 2.00
CA PHE A 225 -0.37 13.83 2.58
C PHE A 225 -0.60 15.12 1.77
N ARG A 226 -1.56 15.15 0.82
CA ARG A 226 -1.77 16.31 -0.09
C ARG A 226 -0.46 16.79 -0.75
N GLN A 227 0.32 15.85 -1.30
CA GLN A 227 1.65 16.11 -1.91
C GLN A 227 2.68 16.68 -0.90
N GLY A 228 2.61 16.28 0.34
CA GLY A 228 3.46 16.78 1.41
C GLY A 228 2.96 18.04 2.12
N ALA A 229 1.91 18.70 1.62
CA ALA A 229 1.38 19.94 2.23
C ALA A 229 0.90 19.70 3.68
N LEU A 230 0.31 18.54 3.99
CA LEU A 230 -0.11 18.21 5.34
C LEU A 230 1.07 18.00 6.29
N THR A 231 2.05 17.22 5.89
CA THR A 231 3.23 16.96 6.71
C THR A 231 4.09 18.22 6.88
N GLN A 232 4.17 19.08 5.85
CA GLN A 232 4.86 20.36 5.95
C GLN A 232 4.15 21.35 6.90
N ARG A 233 2.82 21.40 6.86
CA ARG A 233 2.03 22.26 7.78
C ARG A 233 2.21 21.84 9.24
N LEU A 234 2.29 20.55 9.50
CA LEU A 234 2.33 19.97 10.84
C LEU A 234 3.75 19.72 11.37
N LYS A 235 4.80 20.06 10.62
CA LYS A 235 6.19 19.66 10.94
C LYS A 235 6.69 20.21 12.29
N ASP A 236 6.25 21.41 12.65
CA ASP A 236 6.68 22.12 13.86
C ASP A 236 5.67 21.96 15.02
N GLU A 237 4.55 21.27 14.76
CA GLU A 237 3.53 21.01 15.77
C GLU A 237 3.84 19.71 16.53
N PRO A 238 3.78 19.71 17.86
CA PRO A 238 3.95 18.50 18.64
C PRO A 238 2.79 17.53 18.37
N LEU A 239 3.08 16.24 18.37
CA LEU A 239 2.02 15.24 18.38
C LEU A 239 1.19 15.37 19.66
N PRO A 240 -0.13 15.21 19.60
CA PRO A 240 -0.96 15.20 20.81
C PRO A 240 -0.58 13.99 21.68
N GLU A 241 -0.62 14.14 23.01
CA GLU A 241 -0.25 13.08 23.96
C GLU A 241 -0.98 11.76 23.71
N TRP A 242 -2.25 11.82 23.33
CA TRP A 242 -3.05 10.63 23.03
C TRP A 242 -2.62 9.88 21.74
N ALA A 243 -1.76 10.45 20.90
CA ALA A 243 -1.21 9.74 19.75
C ALA A 243 -0.39 8.52 20.17
N ALA A 244 0.19 8.54 21.38
CA ALA A 244 0.88 7.38 21.96
C ALA A 244 -0.01 6.14 22.09
N GLU A 245 -1.33 6.30 22.32
CA GLU A 245 -2.31 5.21 22.37
C GLU A 245 -2.37 4.41 21.06
N LEU A 246 -1.99 5.04 19.93
CA LEU A 246 -1.96 4.44 18.61
C LEU A 246 -0.57 3.89 18.23
N GLY A 247 0.44 4.05 19.10
CA GLY A 247 1.81 3.62 18.84
C GLY A 247 2.47 4.37 17.69
N VAL A 248 2.10 5.65 17.46
CA VAL A 248 2.69 6.51 16.43
C VAL A 248 3.66 7.51 17.03
N SER A 249 4.71 7.84 16.26
CA SER A 249 5.77 8.77 16.64
C SER A 249 5.90 9.96 15.68
N SER A 250 5.04 10.03 14.66
CA SER A 250 5.05 11.10 13.68
C SER A 250 3.66 11.45 13.15
N TRP A 251 3.54 12.64 12.58
CA TRP A 251 2.34 13.08 11.87
C TRP A 251 2.02 12.25 10.65
N ALA A 252 3.04 11.78 9.92
CA ALA A 252 2.83 10.90 8.77
C ALA A 252 2.15 9.59 9.19
N GLN A 253 2.63 8.96 10.27
CA GLN A 253 2.01 7.76 10.82
C GLN A 253 0.58 8.02 11.30
N LEU A 254 0.32 9.13 12.01
CA LEU A 254 -1.02 9.46 12.50
C LEU A 254 -2.03 9.68 11.36
N ILE A 255 -1.62 10.41 10.31
CA ILE A 255 -2.45 10.63 9.12
C ILE A 255 -2.71 9.31 8.39
N LEU A 256 -1.70 8.45 8.23
CA LEU A 256 -1.89 7.13 7.62
C LEU A 256 -2.80 6.24 8.47
N LYS A 257 -2.65 6.22 9.79
CA LYS A 257 -3.56 5.50 10.69
C LYS A 257 -5.02 5.92 10.52
N PHE A 258 -5.29 7.22 10.38
CA PHE A 258 -6.63 7.72 10.08
C PHE A 258 -7.18 7.12 8.77
N ILE A 259 -6.39 7.12 7.70
CA ILE A 259 -6.80 6.59 6.40
C ILE A 259 -7.01 5.07 6.46
N LEU A 260 -6.00 4.37 6.97
CA LEU A 260 -5.94 2.92 7.01
C LEU A 260 -6.97 2.30 7.95
N SER A 261 -7.46 3.04 8.94
CA SER A 261 -8.51 2.57 9.86
C SER A 261 -9.91 2.56 9.21
N HIS A 262 -10.13 3.24 8.07
CA HIS A 262 -11.41 3.19 7.40
C HIS A 262 -11.64 1.79 6.77
N PRO A 263 -12.75 1.08 7.11
CA PRO A 263 -12.93 -0.32 6.70
C PRO A 263 -13.00 -0.54 5.19
N ALA A 264 -13.45 0.46 4.42
CA ALA A 264 -13.54 0.39 2.97
C ALA A 264 -12.20 0.62 2.25
N VAL A 265 -11.17 1.17 2.92
CA VAL A 265 -9.87 1.42 2.30
C VAL A 265 -9.07 0.11 2.21
N THR A 266 -8.64 -0.28 1.02
CA THR A 266 -7.80 -1.47 0.82
C THR A 266 -6.33 -1.14 0.99
N VAL A 267 -5.84 -0.06 0.36
CA VAL A 267 -4.43 0.34 0.42
C VAL A 267 -4.29 1.86 0.27
N ALA A 268 -3.36 2.47 1.00
CA ALA A 268 -2.92 3.84 0.77
C ALA A 268 -1.54 3.82 0.10
N ILE A 269 -1.30 4.77 -0.83
CA ILE A 269 -0.07 4.83 -1.63
C ILE A 269 0.70 6.14 -1.38
N PRO A 270 1.30 6.34 -0.19
CA PRO A 270 2.22 7.45 0.03
C PRO A 270 3.42 7.35 -0.93
N ALA A 271 3.91 8.50 -1.40
CA ALA A 271 5.09 8.60 -2.25
C ALA A 271 6.23 9.28 -1.48
N THR A 272 7.46 8.81 -1.68
CA THR A 272 8.65 9.37 -1.05
C THR A 272 9.92 9.07 -1.85
N THR A 273 10.96 9.90 -1.66
CA THR A 273 12.33 9.68 -2.16
C THR A 273 13.28 9.15 -1.08
N ARG A 274 12.77 8.92 0.16
CA ARG A 274 13.60 8.61 1.33
C ARG A 274 13.28 7.22 1.89
N VAL A 275 14.32 6.46 2.19
CA VAL A 275 14.22 5.11 2.78
C VAL A 275 13.60 5.13 4.18
N ASP A 276 13.99 6.09 5.03
CA ASP A 276 13.43 6.25 6.38
C ASP A 276 11.91 6.53 6.33
N HIS A 277 11.45 7.38 5.41
CA HIS A 277 10.02 7.64 5.22
C HIS A 277 9.25 6.40 4.73
N VAL A 278 9.87 5.53 3.91
CA VAL A 278 9.23 4.26 3.51
C VAL A 278 8.98 3.39 4.72
N ARG A 279 9.99 3.21 5.57
CA ARG A 279 9.87 2.41 6.80
C ARG A 279 8.84 3.01 7.76
N GLU A 280 8.86 4.33 7.92
CA GLU A 280 7.89 5.07 8.70
C GLU A 280 6.46 4.87 8.19
N ASN A 281 6.23 5.01 6.88
CA ASN A 281 4.91 4.84 6.28
C ASN A 281 4.38 3.39 6.46
N LEU A 282 5.24 2.39 6.26
CA LEU A 282 4.87 0.99 6.44
C LEU A 282 4.58 0.63 7.89
N SER A 283 5.30 1.23 8.84
CA SER A 283 5.07 1.02 10.27
C SER A 283 3.69 1.50 10.73
N ALA A 284 3.05 2.45 10.01
CA ALA A 284 1.67 2.85 10.28
C ALA A 284 0.65 1.70 10.11
N ALA A 285 1.02 0.63 9.41
CA ALA A 285 0.21 -0.58 9.26
C ALA A 285 0.22 -1.49 10.51
N ALA A 286 1.09 -1.23 11.48
CA ALA A 286 1.21 -2.03 12.70
C ALA A 286 0.51 -1.36 13.91
N GLY A 287 0.30 -2.14 14.99
CA GLY A 287 -0.25 -1.65 16.25
C GLY A 287 -1.74 -1.30 16.21
N PRO A 288 -2.24 -0.55 17.21
CA PRO A 288 -3.67 -0.25 17.36
C PRO A 288 -4.29 0.46 16.17
N VAL A 289 -5.49 0.05 15.80
CA VAL A 289 -6.25 0.63 14.69
C VAL A 289 -7.27 1.62 15.28
N PRO A 290 -7.27 2.91 14.86
CA PRO A 290 -8.27 3.89 15.28
C PRO A 290 -9.69 3.41 15.03
N ASP A 291 -10.54 3.45 16.04
CA ASP A 291 -11.98 3.30 15.87
C ASP A 291 -12.61 4.58 15.29
N ARG A 292 -13.94 4.61 15.15
CA ARG A 292 -14.65 5.75 14.60
C ARG A 292 -14.47 7.02 15.45
N ALA A 293 -14.53 6.89 16.77
CA ALA A 293 -14.39 8.04 17.67
C ALA A 293 -12.97 8.62 17.59
N MET A 294 -11.96 7.77 17.58
CA MET A 294 -10.57 8.18 17.42
C MET A 294 -10.31 8.82 16.06
N ARG A 295 -10.90 8.31 14.97
CA ARG A 295 -10.80 8.94 13.63
C ARG A 295 -11.38 10.36 13.63
N GLU A 296 -12.55 10.57 14.25
CA GLU A 296 -13.13 11.91 14.38
C GLU A 296 -12.23 12.84 15.25
N ARG A 297 -11.65 12.32 16.33
CA ARG A 297 -10.70 13.04 17.18
C ARG A 297 -9.45 13.49 16.40
N ILE A 298 -8.86 12.57 15.61
CA ILE A 298 -7.70 12.88 14.74
C ILE A 298 -8.07 13.98 13.75
N SER A 299 -9.21 13.85 13.06
CA SER A 299 -9.63 14.82 12.05
C SER A 299 -9.90 16.21 12.67
N ALA A 300 -10.64 16.26 13.77
CA ALA A 300 -10.94 17.52 14.47
C ALA A 300 -9.64 18.20 14.94
N TYR A 301 -8.72 17.45 15.51
CA TYR A 301 -7.45 17.99 15.99
C TYR A 301 -6.62 18.56 14.84
N VAL A 302 -6.44 17.83 13.73
CA VAL A 302 -5.68 18.31 12.57
C VAL A 302 -6.34 19.51 11.89
N GLN A 303 -7.67 19.64 11.95
CA GLN A 303 -8.38 20.79 11.38
C GLN A 303 -8.25 22.05 12.25
N ALA A 304 -8.02 21.89 13.55
CA ALA A 304 -7.86 23.00 14.50
C ALA A 304 -6.44 23.60 14.48
N LEU A 305 -5.44 22.89 13.99
CA LEU A 305 -4.07 23.36 13.74
C LEU A 305 -3.96 24.12 12.40
#